data_5724749fe7989c17c3829a23399b061f
#
_entry.id   5724749fe7989c17c3829a23399b061f
#
_cell.length_a   1.000
_cell.length_b   1.000
_cell.length_c   1.000
_cell.angle_alpha   90.00
_cell.angle_beta   90.00
_cell.angle_gamma   90.00
#
_symmetry.space_group_name_H-M   'P 1'
#
loop_
_entity.id
_entity.type
_entity.pdbx_description
1 polymer ?
#
loop_
_entity_poly.entity_id
_entity_poly.type
_entity_poly.pdbx_seq_one_letter_code
_entity_poly.pdbx_strand_id
1 'polypeptide(L)'
;MTVKLFVLAMAMLFSMCPGSAAAQVPRVATDIAPVHSLTAQVMQGLGVPELIVQRGASPHHYAMRPSEARMVQAADLVISIGAGLTPWLNRRLEVLAGKAQHLELMAVSGTVSLAFREEALFTTDSAETINEAHEAHEAHQEHQEHEAHEEHQEHEEHQEHEAHEEHQEHVHEGIDPHGWLDPVNGQIWLDAIASALSQLDPANAARYSANALAGKEQISQARTRIEQHLKSLQGQDFIVFHDAYQYFEARFEIRSIGAISASDALKPSAARLAQIRAMVLEHGIDCVLTEPQFNSDLLGSIFENTPIQQGVIDSQGLKLDAGPALYVSLLENIARQIAGCVGAGA
;
A
#
# COMPACT_ATOMS: atom_id res chain seq x y z
N MET A 1 -82.78 47.19 -5.45
CA MET A 1 -81.37 47.40 -5.78
C MET A 1 -80.56 46.45 -4.86
N THR A 2 -80.16 45.35 -5.40
CA THR A 2 -79.41 44.28 -4.67
C THR A 2 -77.96 44.22 -5.19
N VAL A 3 -77.02 44.64 -4.32
CA VAL A 3 -75.56 44.58 -4.61
C VAL A 3 -75.07 43.19 -4.26
N LYS A 4 -74.57 42.44 -5.28
CA LYS A 4 -73.90 41.12 -5.11
C LYS A 4 -72.44 41.39 -4.77
N LEU A 5 -72.00 40.97 -3.58
CA LEU A 5 -70.59 40.93 -3.14
C LEU A 5 -69.95 39.72 -3.68
N PHE A 6 -68.98 39.87 -4.58
CA PHE A 6 -68.11 38.79 -5.06
C PHE A 6 -66.86 38.66 -4.17
N VAL A 7 -66.77 37.60 -3.39
CA VAL A 7 -65.62 37.31 -2.59
C VAL A 7 -64.65 36.43 -3.46
N LEU A 8 -63.52 37.02 -3.84
CA LEU A 8 -62.48 36.37 -4.59
C LEU A 8 -61.56 35.59 -3.60
N ALA A 9 -61.69 34.29 -3.48
CA ALA A 9 -60.81 33.46 -2.70
C ALA A 9 -59.49 33.16 -3.51
N MET A 10 -58.43 33.85 -3.14
CA MET A 10 -57.09 33.62 -3.69
C MET A 10 -56.43 32.46 -2.95
N ALA A 11 -56.46 31.27 -3.52
CA ALA A 11 -55.75 30.10 -3.00
C ALA A 11 -54.23 30.29 -3.22
N MET A 12 -53.49 30.55 -2.16
CA MET A 12 -52.02 30.47 -2.16
C MET A 12 -51.61 29.01 -2.23
N LEU A 13 -51.16 28.55 -3.39
CA LEU A 13 -50.43 27.33 -3.56
C LEU A 13 -49.05 27.53 -2.95
N PHE A 14 -48.86 27.05 -1.71
CA PHE A 14 -47.56 26.89 -1.09
C PHE A 14 -46.81 25.73 -1.82
N SER A 15 -45.95 26.08 -2.77
CA SER A 15 -45.06 25.14 -3.41
C SER A 15 -44.04 24.67 -2.36
N MET A 16 -44.29 23.53 -1.70
CA MET A 16 -43.29 22.84 -0.90
C MET A 16 -42.18 22.36 -1.85
N CYS A 17 -41.13 23.16 -1.98
CA CYS A 17 -39.88 22.61 -2.49
C CYS A 17 -39.45 21.48 -1.53
N PRO A 18 -39.31 20.24 -2.00
CA PRO A 18 -38.67 19.21 -1.20
C PRO A 18 -37.27 19.73 -0.88
N GLY A 19 -36.99 19.99 0.40
CA GLY A 19 -35.68 20.32 0.86
C GLY A 19 -34.76 19.18 0.43
N SER A 20 -33.84 19.43 -0.50
CA SER A 20 -32.72 18.50 -0.77
C SER A 20 -32.03 18.27 0.56
N ALA A 21 -32.26 17.12 1.18
CA ALA A 21 -31.39 16.67 2.24
C ALA A 21 -29.99 16.74 1.63
N ALA A 22 -29.14 17.62 2.13
CA ALA A 22 -27.72 17.67 1.71
C ALA A 22 -27.18 16.26 1.95
N ALA A 23 -26.80 15.58 0.86
CA ALA A 23 -26.21 14.27 0.96
C ALA A 23 -24.96 14.40 1.87
N GLN A 24 -24.94 13.63 2.93
CA GLN A 24 -23.80 13.67 3.85
C GLN A 24 -22.63 12.98 3.17
N VAL A 25 -21.51 13.71 3.03
CA VAL A 25 -20.27 13.14 2.47
C VAL A 25 -19.86 11.91 3.29
N PRO A 26 -19.56 10.78 2.64
CA PRO A 26 -19.18 9.55 3.34
C PRO A 26 -17.96 9.75 4.26
N ARG A 27 -18.01 9.15 5.44
CA ARG A 27 -16.86 9.03 6.33
C ARG A 27 -15.99 7.91 5.83
N VAL A 28 -14.74 8.24 5.50
CA VAL A 28 -13.79 7.30 4.90
C VAL A 28 -12.61 7.10 5.84
N ALA A 29 -12.25 5.85 6.10
CA ALA A 29 -11.03 5.47 6.81
C ALA A 29 -10.08 4.76 5.85
N THR A 30 -8.78 5.07 5.95
CA THR A 30 -7.72 4.52 5.08
C THR A 30 -6.61 3.92 5.92
N ASP A 31 -5.97 2.88 5.44
CA ASP A 31 -4.91 2.18 6.18
C ASP A 31 -3.63 3.00 6.28
N ILE A 32 -2.99 3.38 5.19
CA ILE A 32 -1.67 4.04 5.13
C ILE A 32 -1.71 5.43 4.48
N ALA A 33 -0.69 6.23 4.74
CA ALA A 33 -0.60 7.61 4.24
C ALA A 33 -0.69 7.76 2.71
N PRO A 34 -0.08 6.91 1.86
CA PRO A 34 -0.27 6.96 0.40
C PRO A 34 -1.73 6.75 -0.02
N VAL A 35 -2.43 5.78 0.56
CA VAL A 35 -3.86 5.52 0.31
C VAL A 35 -4.73 6.69 0.79
N HIS A 36 -4.40 7.24 1.96
CA HIS A 36 -5.05 8.45 2.46
C HIS A 36 -4.90 9.61 1.46
N SER A 37 -3.72 9.78 0.88
CA SER A 37 -3.46 10.85 -0.08
C SER A 37 -4.29 10.70 -1.37
N LEU A 38 -4.32 9.50 -1.96
CA LEU A 38 -5.16 9.22 -3.13
C LEU A 38 -6.65 9.47 -2.83
N THR A 39 -7.11 9.02 -1.66
CA THR A 39 -8.50 9.26 -1.21
C THR A 39 -8.78 10.73 -0.99
N ALA A 40 -7.86 11.47 -0.36
CA ALA A 40 -7.97 12.92 -0.16
C ALA A 40 -8.00 13.68 -1.49
N GLN A 41 -7.28 13.21 -2.50
CA GLN A 41 -7.32 13.77 -3.86
C GLN A 41 -8.73 13.63 -4.46
N VAL A 42 -9.35 12.45 -4.35
CA VAL A 42 -10.70 12.22 -4.86
C VAL A 42 -11.76 13.02 -4.06
N MET A 43 -11.61 13.11 -2.75
CA MET A 43 -12.51 13.83 -1.85
C MET A 43 -12.29 15.35 -1.80
N GLN A 44 -11.37 15.89 -2.58
CA GLN A 44 -10.98 17.30 -2.51
C GLN A 44 -12.18 18.26 -2.70
N GLY A 45 -12.35 19.15 -1.70
CA GLY A 45 -13.44 20.14 -1.65
C GLY A 45 -14.77 19.57 -1.18
N LEU A 46 -14.84 18.30 -0.75
CA LEU A 46 -16.01 17.64 -0.20
C LEU A 46 -15.79 17.17 1.24
N GLY A 47 -14.69 16.45 1.49
CA GLY A 47 -14.37 15.89 2.79
C GLY A 47 -12.89 15.55 2.92
N VAL A 48 -12.53 14.97 4.07
CA VAL A 48 -11.16 14.52 4.37
C VAL A 48 -11.27 13.11 4.92
N PRO A 49 -10.53 12.14 4.36
CA PRO A 49 -10.46 10.79 4.92
C PRO A 49 -9.69 10.77 6.24
N GLU A 50 -9.90 9.74 7.03
CA GLU A 50 -9.18 9.49 8.28
C GLU A 50 -8.10 8.42 8.06
N LEU A 51 -6.97 8.54 8.76
CA LEU A 51 -5.83 7.62 8.65
C LEU A 51 -5.78 6.68 9.87
N ILE A 52 -5.75 5.37 9.63
CA ILE A 52 -5.72 4.33 10.66
C ILE A 52 -4.31 4.13 11.20
N VAL A 53 -3.35 3.78 10.31
CA VAL A 53 -1.95 3.56 10.71
C VAL A 53 -1.26 4.90 10.87
N GLN A 54 -0.79 5.18 12.08
CA GLN A 54 -0.12 6.45 12.36
C GLN A 54 1.18 6.55 11.56
N ARG A 55 1.48 7.74 11.07
CA ARG A 55 2.68 8.00 10.27
C ARG A 55 3.95 7.61 11.03
N GLY A 56 4.82 6.87 10.36
CA GLY A 56 6.05 6.34 10.93
C GLY A 56 5.92 5.02 11.68
N ALA A 57 4.71 4.47 11.77
CA ALA A 57 4.50 3.11 12.26
C ALA A 57 4.53 2.12 11.10
N SER A 58 4.99 0.89 11.37
CA SER A 58 4.91 -0.20 10.38
C SER A 58 3.46 -0.65 10.17
N PRO A 59 2.98 -0.71 8.92
CA PRO A 59 1.65 -1.22 8.63
C PRO A 59 1.53 -2.73 8.82
N HIS A 60 2.62 -3.48 8.67
CA HIS A 60 2.62 -4.95 8.79
C HIS A 60 2.31 -5.40 10.22
N HIS A 61 2.77 -4.67 11.24
CA HIS A 61 2.64 -4.99 12.66
C HIS A 61 2.11 -3.81 13.47
N TYR A 62 0.88 -3.41 13.19
CA TYR A 62 0.25 -2.29 13.88
C TYR A 62 -0.77 -2.76 14.93
N ALA A 63 -0.67 -2.21 16.13
CA ALA A 63 -1.65 -2.38 17.18
C ALA A 63 -2.65 -1.21 17.16
N MET A 64 -3.85 -1.44 16.60
CA MET A 64 -4.92 -0.44 16.51
C MET A 64 -5.30 0.09 17.89
N ARG A 65 -5.34 1.40 18.03
CA ARG A 65 -5.76 2.11 19.25
C ARG A 65 -7.29 2.15 19.34
N PRO A 66 -7.86 2.32 20.55
CA PRO A 66 -9.32 2.45 20.70
C PRO A 66 -9.94 3.61 19.92
N SER A 67 -9.21 4.71 19.68
CA SER A 67 -9.66 5.83 18.84
C SER A 67 -9.80 5.43 17.37
N GLU A 68 -8.83 4.67 16.86
CA GLU A 68 -8.81 4.17 15.49
C GLU A 68 -9.89 3.10 15.27
N ALA A 69 -10.12 2.23 16.26
CA ALA A 69 -11.23 1.28 16.22
C ALA A 69 -12.60 1.99 16.13
N ARG A 70 -12.80 3.09 16.87
CA ARG A 70 -14.02 3.91 16.79
C ARG A 70 -14.17 4.61 15.43
N MET A 71 -13.05 5.06 14.84
CA MET A 71 -12.99 5.63 13.50
C MET A 71 -13.49 4.61 12.47
N VAL A 72 -12.94 3.40 12.49
CA VAL A 72 -13.34 2.28 11.61
C VAL A 72 -14.81 1.91 11.80
N GLN A 73 -15.29 1.84 13.05
CA GLN A 73 -16.72 1.58 13.35
C GLN A 73 -17.67 2.67 12.81
N ALA A 74 -17.19 3.89 12.74
CA ALA A 74 -17.97 5.03 12.29
C ALA A 74 -17.90 5.25 10.78
N ALA A 75 -16.99 4.57 10.07
CA ALA A 75 -16.78 4.73 8.64
C ALA A 75 -17.95 4.19 7.82
N ASP A 76 -18.22 4.83 6.69
CA ASP A 76 -19.12 4.36 5.64
C ASP A 76 -18.36 3.58 4.57
N LEU A 77 -17.04 3.87 4.43
CA LEU A 77 -16.11 3.21 3.52
C LEU A 77 -14.75 3.04 4.21
N VAL A 78 -14.18 1.85 4.15
CA VAL A 78 -12.79 1.57 4.52
C VAL A 78 -12.01 1.23 3.27
N ILE A 79 -10.89 1.89 3.05
CA ILE A 79 -10.00 1.66 1.90
C ILE A 79 -8.66 1.20 2.43
N SER A 80 -8.18 0.05 1.96
CA SER A 80 -6.89 -0.51 2.35
C SER A 80 -6.14 -1.09 1.16
N ILE A 81 -4.84 -1.26 1.30
CA ILE A 81 -4.04 -2.02 0.35
C ILE A 81 -4.54 -3.47 0.29
N GLY A 82 -4.77 -4.07 1.44
CA GLY A 82 -5.30 -5.43 1.57
C GLY A 82 -4.59 -6.27 2.61
N ALA A 83 -4.98 -7.54 2.69
CA ALA A 83 -4.51 -8.47 3.72
C ALA A 83 -3.00 -8.70 3.70
N GLY A 84 -2.34 -8.60 2.54
CA GLY A 84 -0.88 -8.74 2.42
C GLY A 84 -0.11 -7.67 3.20
N LEU A 85 -0.64 -6.44 3.28
CA LEU A 85 0.00 -5.34 4.02
C LEU A 85 -0.52 -5.26 5.47
N THR A 86 -1.84 -5.35 5.66
CA THR A 86 -2.49 -5.12 6.95
C THR A 86 -3.37 -6.32 7.37
N PRO A 87 -2.79 -7.53 7.57
CA PRO A 87 -3.56 -8.73 7.90
C PRO A 87 -4.35 -8.59 9.22
N TRP A 88 -3.84 -7.79 10.14
CA TRP A 88 -4.49 -7.47 11.41
C TRP A 88 -5.76 -6.61 11.22
N LEU A 89 -5.80 -5.75 10.17
CA LEU A 89 -6.95 -4.89 9.86
C LEU A 89 -8.08 -5.72 9.28
N ASN A 90 -7.82 -6.54 8.26
CA ASN A 90 -8.84 -7.37 7.61
C ASN A 90 -9.61 -8.24 8.60
N ARG A 91 -8.90 -8.91 9.52
CA ARG A 91 -9.53 -9.71 10.59
C ARG A 91 -10.43 -8.90 11.52
N ARG A 92 -10.16 -7.60 11.69
CA ARG A 92 -10.95 -6.71 12.55
C ARG A 92 -12.10 -6.04 11.83
N LEU A 93 -12.01 -5.83 10.52
CA LEU A 93 -13.07 -5.20 9.73
C LEU A 93 -14.37 -5.99 9.77
N GLU A 94 -14.32 -7.32 9.75
CA GLU A 94 -15.49 -8.19 9.88
C GLU A 94 -16.30 -7.92 11.18
N VAL A 95 -15.59 -7.60 12.26
CA VAL A 95 -16.19 -7.36 13.57
C VAL A 95 -16.55 -5.89 13.79
N LEU A 96 -15.66 -4.97 13.39
CA LEU A 96 -15.78 -3.55 13.70
C LEU A 96 -16.60 -2.77 12.66
N ALA A 97 -16.44 -3.09 11.39
CA ALA A 97 -16.96 -2.31 10.27
C ALA A 97 -18.07 -3.03 9.49
N GLY A 98 -18.87 -3.88 10.13
CA GLY A 98 -19.88 -4.72 9.47
C GLY A 98 -20.95 -3.99 8.65
N LYS A 99 -20.98 -2.64 8.67
CA LYS A 99 -21.85 -1.80 7.83
C LYS A 99 -21.08 -1.00 6.79
N ALA A 100 -19.76 -0.82 6.94
CA ALA A 100 -18.93 -0.10 6.00
C ALA A 100 -18.68 -0.94 4.75
N GLN A 101 -18.63 -0.29 3.58
CA GLN A 101 -18.03 -0.92 2.42
C GLN A 101 -16.53 -1.05 2.63
N HIS A 102 -15.93 -2.12 2.12
CA HIS A 102 -14.48 -2.29 2.12
C HIS A 102 -13.97 -2.34 0.68
N LEU A 103 -13.04 -1.44 0.36
CA LEU A 103 -12.32 -1.42 -0.91
C LEU A 103 -10.87 -1.83 -0.67
N GLU A 104 -10.54 -3.04 -1.10
CA GLU A 104 -9.18 -3.56 -1.11
C GLU A 104 -8.50 -3.23 -2.45
N LEU A 105 -7.47 -2.39 -2.40
CA LEU A 105 -6.89 -1.80 -3.60
C LEU A 105 -6.10 -2.80 -4.44
N MET A 106 -5.39 -3.74 -3.81
CA MET A 106 -4.69 -4.80 -4.55
C MET A 106 -5.65 -5.77 -5.26
N ALA A 107 -6.91 -5.86 -4.84
CA ALA A 107 -7.94 -6.67 -5.49
C ALA A 107 -8.68 -5.94 -6.62
N VAL A 108 -8.40 -4.65 -6.85
CA VAL A 108 -9.03 -3.87 -7.93
C VAL A 108 -8.57 -4.41 -9.29
N SER A 109 -9.53 -4.68 -10.17
CA SER A 109 -9.24 -5.17 -11.52
C SER A 109 -8.30 -4.23 -12.28
N GLY A 110 -7.28 -4.79 -12.92
CA GLY A 110 -6.25 -4.06 -13.63
C GLY A 110 -5.09 -3.57 -12.76
N THR A 111 -5.12 -3.77 -11.45
CA THR A 111 -3.97 -3.52 -10.57
C THR A 111 -2.80 -4.41 -11.02
N VAL A 112 -1.66 -3.81 -11.28
CA VAL A 112 -0.41 -4.54 -11.50
C VAL A 112 -0.02 -5.19 -10.17
N SER A 113 0.19 -6.51 -10.18
CA SER A 113 0.60 -7.29 -9.01
C SER A 113 1.85 -8.09 -9.34
N LEU A 114 2.80 -8.09 -8.42
CA LEU A 114 4.06 -8.82 -8.51
C LEU A 114 4.12 -9.84 -7.37
N ALA A 115 4.70 -11.01 -7.61
CA ALA A 115 4.98 -11.96 -6.54
C ALA A 115 6.11 -11.45 -5.64
N PHE A 116 6.16 -11.90 -4.39
CA PHE A 116 7.34 -11.65 -3.55
C PHE A 116 8.60 -12.21 -4.20
N ARG A 117 9.71 -11.52 -4.01
CA ARG A 117 11.03 -12.05 -4.36
C ARG A 117 11.48 -13.02 -3.27
N GLU A 118 11.77 -14.27 -3.64
CA GLU A 118 12.05 -15.35 -2.68
C GLU A 118 13.47 -15.29 -2.11
N GLU A 119 14.41 -14.72 -2.86
CA GLU A 119 15.84 -14.74 -2.53
C GLU A 119 16.32 -13.43 -1.88
N ALA A 120 17.35 -13.57 -1.06
CA ALA A 120 18.07 -12.44 -0.47
C ALA A 120 18.74 -11.56 -1.52
N LEU A 121 19.20 -12.20 -2.56
CA LEU A 121 19.91 -11.63 -3.70
C LEU A 121 18.98 -11.77 -4.90
N PHE A 122 18.61 -10.66 -5.50
CA PHE A 122 17.70 -10.65 -6.63
C PHE A 122 18.49 -11.00 -7.90
N THR A 123 18.44 -12.28 -8.31
CA THR A 123 19.13 -12.75 -9.51
C THR A 123 18.49 -12.19 -10.78
N THR A 124 19.28 -12.07 -11.86
CA THR A 124 18.84 -11.52 -13.15
C THR A 124 17.80 -12.38 -13.87
N ASP A 125 17.65 -13.65 -13.47
CA ASP A 125 16.73 -14.60 -14.12
C ASP A 125 15.25 -14.37 -13.78
N SER A 126 14.96 -13.57 -12.74
CA SER A 126 13.58 -13.27 -12.33
C SER A 126 12.83 -12.32 -13.27
N ALA A 127 13.51 -11.66 -14.21
CA ALA A 127 12.89 -10.70 -15.12
C ALA A 127 12.23 -11.36 -16.36
N GLU A 128 12.57 -12.59 -16.70
CA GLU A 128 12.01 -13.28 -17.89
C GLU A 128 10.68 -14.00 -17.60
N THR A 129 10.33 -14.25 -16.33
CA THR A 129 9.11 -14.99 -15.95
C THR A 129 7.83 -14.18 -16.00
N ILE A 130 7.89 -12.88 -16.28
CA ILE A 130 6.69 -12.00 -16.26
C ILE A 130 5.75 -12.24 -17.45
N ASN A 131 6.22 -12.85 -18.53
CA ASN A 131 5.40 -13.05 -19.75
C ASN A 131 4.72 -14.43 -19.87
N GLU A 132 5.05 -15.41 -19.05
CA GLU A 132 4.47 -16.78 -19.20
C GLU A 132 3.37 -17.12 -18.18
N ALA A 133 3.12 -16.29 -17.16
CA ALA A 133 2.13 -16.61 -16.12
C ALA A 133 0.67 -16.36 -16.50
N HIS A 134 0.37 -15.86 -17.70
CA HIS A 134 -1.01 -15.59 -18.14
C HIS A 134 -1.75 -16.76 -18.81
N GLU A 135 -1.08 -17.88 -19.09
CA GLU A 135 -1.74 -19.01 -19.82
C GLU A 135 -1.92 -20.31 -19.00
N ALA A 136 -1.54 -20.38 -17.71
CA ALA A 136 -1.51 -21.66 -16.98
C ALA A 136 -2.60 -21.87 -15.92
N HIS A 137 -3.65 -21.07 -15.82
CA HIS A 137 -4.68 -21.22 -14.77
C HIS A 137 -6.02 -21.84 -15.22
N GLU A 138 -6.07 -22.51 -16.36
CA GLU A 138 -7.27 -23.31 -16.73
C GLU A 138 -6.90 -24.79 -16.92
N ALA A 139 -6.54 -25.52 -15.93
CA ALA A 139 -6.68 -26.99 -15.83
C ALA A 139 -6.09 -27.51 -14.53
N HIS A 140 -6.93 -27.77 -13.56
CA HIS A 140 -6.90 -28.91 -12.65
C HIS A 140 -7.86 -28.71 -11.47
N GLN A 141 -9.14 -28.94 -11.75
CA GLN A 141 -10.07 -29.45 -10.74
C GLN A 141 -10.43 -30.86 -11.18
N GLU A 142 -9.96 -31.85 -10.43
CA GLU A 142 -10.71 -33.13 -10.23
C GLU A 142 -9.97 -34.02 -9.25
N HIS A 143 -10.72 -34.41 -8.18
CA HIS A 143 -10.66 -35.60 -7.36
C HIS A 143 -9.47 -35.87 -6.42
N GLN A 144 -9.75 -35.91 -5.11
CA GLN A 144 -9.86 -37.19 -4.41
C GLN A 144 -10.38 -37.02 -2.98
N GLU A 145 -11.55 -37.62 -2.76
CA GLU A 145 -12.05 -38.05 -1.43
C GLU A 145 -11.20 -39.23 -0.95
N HIS A 146 -10.78 -39.27 0.31
CA HIS A 146 -10.52 -40.52 1.03
C HIS A 146 -10.78 -40.40 2.53
N GLU A 147 -11.41 -41.42 2.96
CA GLU A 147 -12.13 -41.79 4.18
C GLU A 147 -11.32 -41.75 5.48
N ALA A 148 -12.12 -41.67 6.55
CA ALA A 148 -11.77 -41.73 7.97
C ALA A 148 -11.19 -43.08 8.41
N HIS A 149 -10.30 -43.04 9.42
CA HIS A 149 -10.19 -44.12 10.42
C HIS A 149 -9.87 -43.50 11.79
N GLU A 150 -10.78 -43.80 12.74
CA GLU A 150 -10.61 -43.66 14.18
C GLU A 150 -9.62 -44.72 14.65
N GLU A 151 -8.80 -44.42 15.66
CA GLU A 151 -8.69 -45.22 16.88
C GLU A 151 -7.78 -44.56 17.93
N HIS A 152 -8.26 -44.64 19.17
CA HIS A 152 -7.69 -44.17 20.42
C HIS A 152 -6.34 -44.80 20.76
N GLN A 153 -5.47 -44.04 21.50
CA GLN A 153 -4.87 -44.53 22.75
C GLN A 153 -4.22 -43.41 23.56
N GLU A 154 -4.62 -43.34 24.84
CA GLU A 154 -4.05 -42.51 25.88
C GLU A 154 -2.63 -42.98 26.24
N HIS A 155 -1.70 -42.02 26.41
CA HIS A 155 -0.57 -42.17 27.35
C HIS A 155 -0.13 -40.79 27.84
N GLU A 156 -0.30 -40.56 29.13
CA GLU A 156 0.34 -39.51 29.91
C GLU A 156 1.84 -39.85 30.06
N GLU A 157 2.70 -38.95 29.69
CA GLU A 157 4.02 -38.78 30.32
C GLU A 157 4.52 -37.33 30.13
N HIS A 158 4.73 -36.66 31.28
CA HIS A 158 5.35 -35.34 31.36
C HIS A 158 6.81 -35.41 30.91
N GLN A 159 7.16 -34.67 29.91
CA GLN A 159 8.54 -34.24 29.67
C GLN A 159 8.56 -32.72 29.39
N GLU A 160 9.27 -32.02 30.27
CA GLU A 160 9.63 -30.63 30.11
C GLU A 160 10.46 -30.51 28.82
N HIS A 161 9.89 -29.93 27.76
CA HIS A 161 10.62 -29.54 26.59
C HIS A 161 10.89 -28.04 26.67
N GLU A 162 12.18 -27.73 26.84
CA GLU A 162 12.73 -26.42 26.52
C GLU A 162 12.36 -26.10 25.07
N ALA A 163 11.51 -25.09 24.89
CA ALA A 163 11.12 -24.63 23.57
C ALA A 163 12.31 -23.93 22.92
N HIS A 164 13.03 -24.64 22.08
CA HIS A 164 13.81 -24.02 21.01
C HIS A 164 12.79 -23.45 20.02
N GLU A 165 12.52 -22.15 20.12
CA GLU A 165 11.88 -21.41 19.06
C GLU A 165 12.84 -21.41 17.86
N GLU A 166 12.72 -22.42 16.99
CA GLU A 166 13.23 -22.33 15.63
C GLU A 166 12.45 -21.21 14.94
N HIS A 167 13.09 -20.06 14.79
CA HIS A 167 12.62 -19.01 13.91
C HIS A 167 12.64 -19.54 12.47
N GLN A 168 11.53 -20.14 12.05
CA GLN A 168 11.29 -20.40 10.65
C GLN A 168 11.23 -19.02 9.97
N GLU A 169 12.18 -18.76 9.09
CA GLU A 169 12.05 -17.70 8.09
C GLU A 169 10.77 -18.01 7.32
N HIS A 170 9.72 -17.24 7.61
CA HIS A 170 8.48 -17.32 6.84
C HIS A 170 8.80 -16.84 5.43
N VAL A 171 8.93 -17.78 4.52
CA VAL A 171 8.92 -17.50 3.08
C VAL A 171 7.62 -16.76 2.81
N HIS A 172 7.70 -15.53 2.34
CA HIS A 172 6.54 -14.75 1.95
C HIS A 172 6.02 -15.33 0.63
N GLU A 173 5.09 -16.28 0.70
CA GLU A 173 4.33 -16.74 -0.45
C GLU A 173 3.20 -15.74 -0.76
N GLY A 174 2.98 -15.43 -2.03
CA GLY A 174 1.89 -14.59 -2.46
C GLY A 174 2.31 -13.34 -3.20
N ILE A 175 1.41 -12.35 -3.19
CA ILE A 175 1.60 -11.07 -3.89
C ILE A 175 2.24 -10.04 -2.95
N ASP A 176 3.29 -9.39 -3.44
CA ASP A 176 3.93 -8.25 -2.78
C ASP A 176 2.90 -7.10 -2.61
N PRO A 177 2.62 -6.67 -1.38
CA PRO A 177 1.57 -5.68 -1.11
C PRO A 177 1.99 -4.23 -1.42
N HIS A 178 3.24 -3.95 -1.78
CA HIS A 178 3.77 -2.59 -1.94
C HIS A 178 3.34 -1.91 -3.27
N GLY A 179 2.19 -2.33 -3.83
CA GLY A 179 1.66 -1.88 -5.11
C GLY A 179 1.43 -0.37 -5.24
N TRP A 180 1.36 0.38 -4.12
CA TRP A 180 1.24 1.85 -4.18
C TRP A 180 2.48 2.54 -4.74
N LEU A 181 3.60 1.84 -4.84
CA LEU A 181 4.84 2.38 -5.41
C LEU A 181 4.87 2.33 -6.94
N ASP A 182 3.89 1.68 -7.59
CA ASP A 182 3.64 1.84 -9.02
C ASP A 182 2.65 2.97 -9.27
N PRO A 183 3.05 4.07 -9.97
CA PRO A 183 2.14 5.16 -10.32
C PRO A 183 0.95 4.71 -11.17
N VAL A 184 1.06 3.61 -11.94
CA VAL A 184 -0.07 3.07 -12.73
C VAL A 184 -1.15 2.52 -11.80
N ASN A 185 -0.78 1.81 -10.74
CA ASN A 185 -1.72 1.38 -9.71
C ASN A 185 -2.40 2.58 -9.05
N GLY A 186 -1.65 3.63 -8.71
CA GLY A 186 -2.22 4.87 -8.18
C GLY A 186 -3.30 5.47 -9.09
N GLN A 187 -3.11 5.45 -10.42
CA GLN A 187 -4.11 5.94 -11.38
C GLN A 187 -5.36 5.05 -11.44
N ILE A 188 -5.19 3.72 -11.40
CA ILE A 188 -6.29 2.75 -11.38
C ILE A 188 -7.10 2.92 -10.08
N TRP A 189 -6.43 3.07 -8.97
CA TRP A 189 -7.06 3.21 -7.66
C TRP A 189 -7.81 4.53 -7.49
N LEU A 190 -7.38 5.62 -8.13
CA LEU A 190 -8.17 6.86 -8.16
C LEU A 190 -9.54 6.65 -8.80
N ASP A 191 -9.63 5.88 -9.88
CA ASP A 191 -10.91 5.56 -10.52
C ASP A 191 -11.78 4.65 -9.62
N ALA A 192 -11.18 3.65 -8.98
CA ALA A 192 -11.88 2.74 -8.06
C ALA A 192 -12.42 3.49 -6.82
N ILE A 193 -11.63 4.39 -6.23
CA ILE A 193 -12.02 5.22 -5.10
C ILE A 193 -13.17 6.16 -5.51
N ALA A 194 -13.07 6.81 -6.67
CA ALA A 194 -14.13 7.68 -7.18
C ALA A 194 -15.44 6.92 -7.43
N SER A 195 -15.35 5.69 -7.94
CA SER A 195 -16.50 4.81 -8.15
C SER A 195 -17.17 4.43 -6.82
N ALA A 196 -16.40 3.99 -5.83
CA ALA A 196 -16.92 3.61 -4.52
C ALA A 196 -17.60 4.79 -3.81
N LEU A 197 -16.97 5.97 -3.83
CA LEU A 197 -17.54 7.20 -3.25
C LEU A 197 -18.80 7.64 -3.99
N SER A 198 -18.84 7.52 -5.32
CA SER A 198 -20.02 7.89 -6.12
C SER A 198 -21.21 6.98 -5.86
N GLN A 199 -21.00 5.72 -5.50
CA GLN A 199 -22.07 4.80 -5.08
C GLN A 199 -22.68 5.22 -3.73
N LEU A 200 -21.86 5.67 -2.79
CA LEU A 200 -22.30 6.12 -1.46
C LEU A 200 -22.89 7.54 -1.48
N ASP A 201 -22.39 8.39 -2.36
CA ASP A 201 -22.78 9.80 -2.49
C ASP A 201 -22.98 10.18 -3.98
N PRO A 202 -24.08 9.74 -4.60
CA PRO A 202 -24.36 10.01 -6.02
C PRO A 202 -24.48 11.51 -6.34
N ALA A 203 -24.82 12.34 -5.36
CA ALA A 203 -24.96 13.79 -5.55
C ALA A 203 -23.63 14.45 -5.90
N ASN A 204 -22.51 13.91 -5.41
CA ASN A 204 -21.16 14.41 -5.65
C ASN A 204 -20.36 13.56 -6.66
N ALA A 205 -20.97 12.57 -7.35
CA ALA A 205 -20.30 11.66 -8.26
C ALA A 205 -19.46 12.37 -9.35
N ALA A 206 -20.00 13.43 -9.95
CA ALA A 206 -19.29 14.21 -10.95
C ALA A 206 -18.03 14.90 -10.38
N ARG A 207 -18.06 15.31 -9.11
CA ARG A 207 -16.92 15.92 -8.43
C ARG A 207 -15.85 14.90 -8.13
N TYR A 208 -16.21 13.71 -7.61
CA TYR A 208 -15.28 12.61 -7.40
C TYR A 208 -14.57 12.22 -8.69
N SER A 209 -15.31 12.05 -9.78
CA SER A 209 -14.74 11.71 -11.10
C SER A 209 -13.79 12.79 -11.63
N ALA A 210 -14.16 14.07 -11.50
CA ALA A 210 -13.30 15.18 -11.93
C ALA A 210 -12.00 15.24 -11.10
N ASN A 211 -12.08 15.04 -9.79
CA ASN A 211 -10.93 15.03 -8.90
C ASN A 211 -10.01 13.82 -9.19
N ALA A 212 -10.56 12.64 -9.47
CA ALA A 212 -9.80 11.45 -9.88
C ALA A 212 -9.05 11.71 -11.19
N LEU A 213 -9.72 12.27 -12.20
CA LEU A 213 -9.09 12.63 -13.48
C LEU A 213 -7.92 13.60 -13.28
N ALA A 214 -8.10 14.65 -12.48
CA ALA A 214 -7.03 15.59 -12.15
C ALA A 214 -5.85 14.91 -11.43
N GLY A 215 -6.13 13.99 -10.50
CA GLY A 215 -5.10 13.22 -9.81
C GLY A 215 -4.32 12.30 -10.76
N LYS A 216 -5.00 11.64 -11.70
CA LYS A 216 -4.36 10.81 -12.72
C LYS A 216 -3.40 11.62 -13.61
N GLU A 217 -3.78 12.81 -13.98
CA GLU A 217 -2.91 13.71 -14.75
C GLU A 217 -1.67 14.12 -13.95
N GLN A 218 -1.82 14.45 -12.66
CA GLN A 218 -0.69 14.77 -11.79
C GLN A 218 0.27 13.59 -11.64
N ILE A 219 -0.24 12.37 -11.48
CA ILE A 219 0.56 11.15 -11.42
C ILE A 219 1.30 10.91 -12.75
N SER A 220 0.63 11.10 -13.90
CA SER A 220 1.24 10.95 -15.22
C SER A 220 2.41 11.90 -15.42
N GLN A 221 2.23 13.17 -15.05
CA GLN A 221 3.29 14.17 -15.12
C GLN A 221 4.46 13.84 -14.18
N ALA A 222 4.18 13.37 -12.95
CA ALA A 222 5.20 12.93 -12.02
C ALA A 222 5.99 11.74 -12.57
N ARG A 223 5.29 10.74 -13.14
CA ARG A 223 5.93 9.59 -13.78
C ARG A 223 6.93 10.02 -14.84
N THR A 224 6.55 10.92 -15.74
CA THR A 224 7.47 11.44 -16.78
C THR A 224 8.69 12.13 -16.18
N ARG A 225 8.52 12.93 -15.11
CA ARG A 225 9.65 13.59 -14.43
C ARG A 225 10.57 12.57 -13.76
N ILE A 226 10.02 11.54 -13.14
CA ILE A 226 10.77 10.45 -12.49
C ILE A 226 11.56 9.65 -13.54
N GLU A 227 10.93 9.25 -14.65
CA GLU A 227 11.58 8.57 -15.78
C GLU A 227 12.80 9.34 -16.28
N GLN A 228 12.63 10.66 -16.48
CA GLN A 228 13.74 11.53 -16.89
C GLN A 228 14.87 11.61 -15.85
N HIS A 229 14.49 11.67 -14.56
CA HIS A 229 15.44 11.81 -13.46
C HIS A 229 16.26 10.54 -13.24
N LEU A 230 15.65 9.36 -13.39
CA LEU A 230 16.29 8.06 -13.16
C LEU A 230 17.00 7.50 -14.41
N LYS A 231 16.82 8.08 -15.57
CA LYS A 231 17.37 7.57 -16.84
C LYS A 231 18.88 7.30 -16.81
N SER A 232 19.65 8.16 -16.13
CA SER A 232 21.11 8.00 -16.01
C SER A 232 21.53 6.92 -15.01
N LEU A 233 20.59 6.39 -14.22
CA LEU A 233 20.85 5.38 -13.19
C LEU A 233 20.50 3.96 -13.64
N GLN A 234 19.95 3.80 -14.84
CA GLN A 234 19.66 2.48 -15.40
C GLN A 234 20.94 1.65 -15.50
N GLY A 235 20.90 0.43 -14.99
CA GLY A 235 22.05 -0.47 -14.92
C GLY A 235 23.01 -0.22 -13.75
N GLN A 236 22.72 0.73 -12.86
CA GLN A 236 23.44 0.90 -11.60
C GLN A 236 22.72 0.15 -10.48
N ASP A 237 23.47 -0.66 -9.76
CA ASP A 237 22.96 -1.51 -8.70
C ASP A 237 23.02 -0.82 -7.34
N PHE A 238 22.02 -1.07 -6.48
CA PHE A 238 21.97 -0.59 -5.10
C PHE A 238 21.32 -1.64 -4.19
N ILE A 239 21.36 -1.41 -2.89
CA ILE A 239 20.73 -2.28 -1.88
C ILE A 239 19.70 -1.48 -1.11
N VAL A 240 18.59 -2.13 -0.78
CA VAL A 240 17.53 -1.59 0.08
C VAL A 240 17.52 -2.27 1.44
N PHE A 241 16.96 -1.62 2.46
CA PHE A 241 16.85 -2.25 3.78
C PHE A 241 15.82 -3.38 3.78
N HIS A 242 14.60 -3.13 3.28
CA HIS A 242 13.60 -4.19 3.10
C HIS A 242 13.03 -4.17 1.67
N ASP A 243 12.50 -5.30 1.24
CA ASP A 243 12.02 -5.50 -0.13
C ASP A 243 10.62 -4.90 -0.34
N ALA A 244 10.56 -3.58 -0.44
CA ALA A 244 9.31 -2.83 -0.67
C ALA A 244 9.25 -2.16 -2.05
N TYR A 245 10.36 -2.05 -2.75
CA TYR A 245 10.48 -1.12 -3.89
C TYR A 245 10.34 -1.78 -5.25
N GLN A 246 10.04 -3.09 -5.30
CA GLN A 246 9.95 -3.90 -6.53
C GLN A 246 9.04 -3.27 -7.59
N TYR A 247 7.88 -2.74 -7.20
CA TYR A 247 6.96 -2.07 -8.13
C TYR A 247 7.53 -0.79 -8.73
N PHE A 248 8.23 0.00 -7.92
CA PHE A 248 8.90 1.22 -8.37
C PHE A 248 10.08 0.89 -9.28
N GLU A 249 10.87 -0.10 -8.90
CA GLU A 249 12.01 -0.60 -9.66
C GLU A 249 11.58 -1.10 -11.06
N ALA A 250 10.56 -1.95 -11.12
CA ALA A 250 10.01 -2.47 -12.37
C ALA A 250 9.45 -1.35 -13.26
N ARG A 251 8.80 -0.35 -12.67
CA ARG A 251 8.21 0.76 -13.41
C ARG A 251 9.23 1.70 -14.05
N PHE A 252 10.36 1.92 -13.40
CA PHE A 252 11.37 2.89 -13.81
C PHE A 252 12.67 2.28 -14.31
N GLU A 253 12.68 0.96 -14.51
CA GLU A 253 13.84 0.21 -15.05
C GLU A 253 15.13 0.44 -14.27
N ILE A 254 15.00 0.52 -12.94
CA ILE A 254 16.10 0.54 -11.99
C ILE A 254 16.07 -0.75 -11.16
N ARG A 255 17.15 -1.10 -10.48
CA ARG A 255 17.21 -2.37 -9.80
C ARG A 255 17.99 -2.32 -8.50
N SER A 256 17.34 -2.69 -7.39
CA SER A 256 18.06 -3.19 -6.23
C SER A 256 18.50 -4.64 -6.49
N ILE A 257 19.69 -5.00 -6.03
CA ILE A 257 20.22 -6.37 -6.20
C ILE A 257 20.11 -7.19 -4.91
N GLY A 258 19.53 -6.62 -3.87
CA GLY A 258 19.25 -7.32 -2.62
C GLY A 258 18.59 -6.45 -1.58
N ALA A 259 17.98 -7.11 -0.60
CA ALA A 259 17.40 -6.46 0.58
C ALA A 259 18.06 -7.02 1.85
N ILE A 260 18.35 -6.16 2.82
CA ILE A 260 18.97 -6.55 4.09
C ILE A 260 18.00 -7.39 4.92
N SER A 261 16.72 -7.04 4.93
CA SER A 261 15.66 -7.78 5.59
C SER A 261 14.54 -8.14 4.61
N ALA A 262 13.89 -9.28 4.79
CA ALA A 262 12.74 -9.68 4.00
C ALA A 262 11.49 -8.81 4.27
N SER A 263 11.38 -8.21 5.47
CA SER A 263 10.30 -7.30 5.82
C SER A 263 10.76 -6.25 6.82
N ASP A 264 9.96 -5.22 7.02
CA ASP A 264 10.21 -4.17 8.00
C ASP A 264 10.04 -4.64 9.46
N ALA A 265 9.48 -5.83 9.65
CA ALA A 265 9.20 -6.43 10.95
C ALA A 265 10.28 -7.38 11.46
N LEU A 266 11.12 -7.90 10.56
CA LEU A 266 12.09 -8.93 10.89
C LEU A 266 13.48 -8.31 11.07
N LYS A 267 14.19 -8.77 12.11
CA LYS A 267 15.61 -8.48 12.24
C LYS A 267 16.39 -9.42 11.31
N PRO A 268 17.30 -8.89 10.47
CA PRO A 268 18.09 -9.74 9.59
C PRO A 268 18.99 -10.68 10.42
N SER A 269 19.13 -11.92 9.97
CA SER A 269 20.03 -12.89 10.59
C SER A 269 21.50 -12.53 10.34
N ALA A 270 22.41 -13.02 11.19
CA ALA A 270 23.85 -12.80 11.00
C ALA A 270 24.36 -13.39 9.67
N ALA A 271 23.79 -14.51 9.24
CA ALA A 271 24.10 -15.13 7.94
C ALA A 271 23.68 -14.21 6.78
N ARG A 272 22.47 -13.62 6.85
CA ARG A 272 21.97 -12.67 5.87
C ARG A 272 22.89 -11.45 5.75
N LEU A 273 23.28 -10.86 6.89
CA LEU A 273 24.19 -9.71 6.92
C LEU A 273 25.54 -10.02 6.30
N ALA A 274 26.09 -11.23 6.54
CA ALA A 274 27.34 -11.67 5.93
C ALA A 274 27.22 -11.84 4.40
N GLN A 275 26.09 -12.39 3.91
CA GLN A 275 25.81 -12.52 2.47
C GLN A 275 25.72 -11.15 1.78
N ILE A 276 24.95 -10.21 2.35
CA ILE A 276 24.82 -8.85 1.83
C ILE A 276 26.17 -8.14 1.79
N ARG A 277 26.99 -8.27 2.85
CA ARG A 277 28.33 -7.68 2.88
C ARG A 277 29.25 -8.25 1.81
N ALA A 278 29.23 -9.57 1.61
CA ALA A 278 30.00 -10.23 0.57
C ALA A 278 29.62 -9.73 -0.83
N MET A 279 28.33 -9.65 -1.11
CA MET A 279 27.79 -9.14 -2.36
C MET A 279 28.18 -7.68 -2.63
N VAL A 280 28.09 -6.81 -1.62
CA VAL A 280 28.53 -5.41 -1.74
C VAL A 280 29.99 -5.31 -2.20
N LEU A 281 30.86 -6.12 -1.61
CA LEU A 281 32.29 -6.15 -1.95
C LEU A 281 32.55 -6.76 -3.33
N GLU A 282 31.83 -7.81 -3.69
CA GLU A 282 31.99 -8.53 -4.97
C GLU A 282 31.50 -7.70 -6.15
N HIS A 283 30.35 -7.05 -6.02
CA HIS A 283 29.74 -6.26 -7.10
C HIS A 283 30.12 -4.78 -7.06
N GLY A 284 30.91 -4.35 -6.08
CA GLY A 284 31.32 -2.94 -5.98
C GLY A 284 30.16 -1.98 -5.75
N ILE A 285 29.18 -2.36 -4.91
CA ILE A 285 27.99 -1.55 -4.65
C ILE A 285 28.35 -0.34 -3.80
N ASP A 286 28.02 0.83 -4.30
CA ASP A 286 28.34 2.11 -3.66
C ASP A 286 27.21 2.68 -2.82
N CYS A 287 25.96 2.16 -2.93
CA CYS A 287 24.77 2.71 -2.31
C CYS A 287 23.94 1.66 -1.55
N VAL A 288 23.63 1.98 -0.30
CA VAL A 288 22.65 1.28 0.53
C VAL A 288 21.58 2.27 1.01
N LEU A 289 20.31 1.90 0.80
CA LEU A 289 19.15 2.72 1.20
C LEU A 289 18.46 2.11 2.42
N THR A 290 18.41 2.87 3.51
CA THR A 290 17.67 2.54 4.73
C THR A 290 16.34 3.30 4.78
N GLU A 291 15.48 2.99 5.75
CA GLU A 291 14.20 3.68 5.94
C GLU A 291 14.15 4.40 7.30
N PRO A 292 13.34 5.47 7.44
CA PRO A 292 13.33 6.32 8.64
C PRO A 292 12.99 5.59 9.95
N GLN A 293 12.24 4.46 9.85
CA GLN A 293 11.83 3.65 11.00
C GLN A 293 12.93 2.71 11.52
N PHE A 294 14.02 2.51 10.76
CA PHE A 294 15.08 1.59 11.14
C PHE A 294 16.24 2.31 11.82
N ASN A 295 16.92 1.57 12.72
CA ASN A 295 18.12 2.06 13.38
C ASN A 295 19.32 2.04 12.42
N SER A 296 19.85 3.21 12.09
CA SER A 296 21.03 3.38 11.24
C SER A 296 22.33 2.76 11.82
N ASP A 297 22.39 2.52 13.14
CA ASP A 297 23.58 1.94 13.79
C ASP A 297 23.87 0.52 13.28
N LEU A 298 22.81 -0.23 12.89
CA LEU A 298 22.95 -1.54 12.32
C LEU A 298 23.75 -1.49 11.01
N LEU A 299 23.44 -0.55 10.12
CA LEU A 299 24.16 -0.38 8.85
C LEU A 299 25.61 0.02 9.09
N GLY A 300 25.87 0.89 10.07
CA GLY A 300 27.23 1.28 10.45
C GLY A 300 28.09 0.08 10.83
N SER A 301 27.52 -0.89 11.56
CA SER A 301 28.24 -2.10 11.97
C SER A 301 28.44 -3.11 10.82
N ILE A 302 27.46 -3.23 9.91
CA ILE A 302 27.55 -4.16 8.75
C ILE A 302 28.61 -3.68 7.75
N PHE A 303 28.61 -2.38 7.46
CA PHE A 303 29.43 -1.78 6.41
C PHE A 303 30.65 -1.03 6.97
N GLU A 304 31.06 -1.33 8.20
CA GLU A 304 32.29 -0.78 8.78
C GLU A 304 33.48 -1.04 7.87
N ASN A 305 34.26 0.01 7.58
CA ASN A 305 35.41 -0.01 6.67
C ASN A 305 35.08 -0.32 5.20
N THR A 306 33.84 -0.10 4.74
CA THR A 306 33.47 -0.12 3.32
C THR A 306 33.21 1.31 2.84
N PRO A 307 33.53 1.67 1.58
CA PRO A 307 33.29 2.99 1.04
C PRO A 307 31.83 3.21 0.60
N ILE A 308 30.87 2.49 1.21
CA ILE A 308 29.48 2.52 0.80
C ILE A 308 28.76 3.77 1.27
N GLN A 309 28.01 4.41 0.39
CA GLN A 309 27.12 5.52 0.70
C GLN A 309 25.85 5.01 1.36
N GLN A 310 25.41 5.68 2.42
CA GLN A 310 24.15 5.39 3.10
C GLN A 310 23.15 6.49 2.78
N GLY A 311 22.05 6.12 2.13
CA GLY A 311 20.92 6.99 1.89
C GLY A 311 19.70 6.60 2.73
N VAL A 312 18.69 7.49 2.77
CA VAL A 312 17.41 7.22 3.42
C VAL A 312 16.33 7.27 2.36
N ILE A 313 15.57 6.19 2.21
CA ILE A 313 14.40 6.09 1.34
C ILE A 313 13.14 5.91 2.19
N ASP A 314 12.03 6.54 1.81
CA ASP A 314 10.81 6.56 2.61
C ASP A 314 9.61 6.13 1.77
N SER A 315 9.15 4.89 1.96
CA SER A 315 8.05 4.29 1.20
C SER A 315 6.65 4.81 1.58
N GLN A 316 6.53 5.55 2.70
CA GLN A 316 5.26 6.04 3.22
C GLN A 316 5.14 7.58 3.28
N GLY A 317 6.22 8.31 3.02
CA GLY A 317 6.23 9.77 3.03
C GLY A 317 6.15 10.39 4.42
N LEU A 318 6.83 9.79 5.42
CA LEU A 318 6.80 10.25 6.81
C LEU A 318 7.12 11.75 6.96
N LYS A 319 8.07 12.25 6.18
CA LYS A 319 8.55 13.65 6.24
C LYS A 319 7.80 14.59 5.30
N LEU A 320 6.87 14.08 4.49
CA LEU A 320 6.09 14.89 3.55
C LEU A 320 4.84 15.43 4.23
N ASP A 321 4.30 16.54 3.73
CA ASP A 321 3.04 17.08 4.23
C ASP A 321 1.87 16.13 3.91
N ALA A 322 1.00 15.88 4.89
CA ALA A 322 -0.18 15.07 4.69
C ALA A 322 -1.17 15.77 3.78
N GLY A 323 -1.94 15.00 3.00
CA GLY A 323 -2.99 15.53 2.13
C GLY A 323 -2.90 15.04 0.70
N PRO A 324 -3.66 15.64 -0.22
CA PRO A 324 -3.81 15.14 -1.60
C PRO A 324 -2.50 15.12 -2.42
N ALA A 325 -1.53 15.97 -2.09
CA ALA A 325 -0.27 16.04 -2.81
C ALA A 325 0.79 15.03 -2.35
N LEU A 326 0.58 14.36 -1.19
CA LEU A 326 1.59 13.46 -0.61
C LEU A 326 1.97 12.35 -1.57
N TYR A 327 1.03 11.71 -2.26
CA TYR A 327 1.31 10.56 -3.11
C TYR A 327 2.28 10.90 -4.26
N VAL A 328 2.02 11.99 -4.98
CA VAL A 328 2.92 12.47 -6.05
C VAL A 328 4.28 12.84 -5.49
N SER A 329 4.29 13.60 -4.38
CA SER A 329 5.53 14.00 -3.71
C SER A 329 6.33 12.82 -3.20
N LEU A 330 5.67 11.74 -2.75
CA LEU A 330 6.29 10.50 -2.31
C LEU A 330 7.08 9.84 -3.44
N LEU A 331 6.44 9.62 -4.59
CA LEU A 331 7.09 8.99 -5.75
C LEU A 331 8.29 9.80 -6.24
N GLU A 332 8.16 11.12 -6.34
CA GLU A 332 9.26 12.01 -6.71
C GLU A 332 10.39 12.04 -5.65
N ASN A 333 10.03 11.94 -4.37
CA ASN A 333 11.00 11.90 -3.28
C ASN A 333 11.82 10.61 -3.31
N ILE A 334 11.18 9.46 -3.55
CA ILE A 334 11.85 8.17 -3.72
C ILE A 334 12.89 8.26 -4.86
N ALA A 335 12.48 8.79 -6.02
CA ALA A 335 13.40 8.98 -7.14
C ALA A 335 14.63 9.83 -6.76
N ARG A 336 14.42 10.96 -6.06
CA ARG A 336 15.51 11.82 -5.59
C ARG A 336 16.43 11.14 -4.59
N GLN A 337 15.87 10.35 -3.67
CA GLN A 337 16.64 9.64 -2.65
C GLN A 337 17.52 8.55 -3.27
N ILE A 338 16.97 7.78 -4.23
CA ILE A 338 17.76 6.80 -4.99
C ILE A 338 18.87 7.51 -5.78
N ALA A 339 18.54 8.54 -6.55
CA ALA A 339 19.51 9.27 -7.36
C ALA A 339 20.60 9.94 -6.51
N GLY A 340 20.25 10.46 -5.34
CA GLY A 340 21.19 11.10 -4.42
C GLY A 340 22.19 10.12 -3.79
N CYS A 341 21.83 8.84 -3.64
CA CYS A 341 22.72 7.80 -3.11
C CYS A 341 23.55 7.16 -4.23
N VAL A 342 22.89 6.68 -5.28
CA VAL A 342 23.54 5.98 -6.41
C VAL A 342 24.44 6.92 -7.23
N GLY A 343 24.00 8.16 -7.46
CA GLY A 343 24.74 9.14 -8.28
C GLY A 343 25.90 9.83 -7.55
N ALA A 344 26.06 9.68 -6.26
CA ALA A 344 27.15 10.31 -5.50
C ALA A 344 28.47 9.53 -5.58
N GLY A 345 28.44 8.29 -6.08
CA GLY A 345 29.61 7.45 -6.33
C GLY A 345 30.18 7.52 -7.76
N ALA A 346 29.51 8.25 -8.66
CA ALA A 346 29.86 8.35 -10.09
C ALA A 346 30.75 9.55 -10.43
#